data_863c704e82b57f944e722c319c34fb1a
#
_entry.id   863c704e82b57f944e722c319c34fb1a
#
_cell.length_a   1.000
_cell.length_b   1.000
_cell.length_c   1.000
_cell.angle_alpha   90.00
_cell.angle_beta   90.00
_cell.angle_gamma   90.00
#
_symmetry.space_group_name_H-M   'P 1'
#
loop_
_entity.id
_entity.type
_entity.pdbx_description
1 polymer ?
#
loop_
_entity_poly.entity_id
_entity_poly.type
_entity_poly.pdbx_seq_one_letter_code
_entity_poly.pdbx_strand_id
1 'polypeptide(L)'
;MSDETPNEGMDTPLADSFSEIRLEDLSPDLRTACERAGWPSLVPVQAKAIPYLLSDRDVMIQSRTGSGKTGAYLLPIMQKIDLQKNVVQALVLVPTRELALQVSQEALMLTAGTQLRT
;
A
#
# COMPACT_ATOMS: atom_id res chain seq x y z
N MET A 1 0.66 37.18 6.10
CA MET A 1 0.71 36.58 6.04
C MET A 1 0.30 35.79 5.93
N SER A 2 0.18 35.33 5.82
CA SER A 2 -0.02 34.61 5.62
C SER A 2 -0.48 33.62 5.73
N ASP A 3 -0.82 33.29 5.94
CA ASP A 3 -1.16 32.37 6.05
C ASP A 3 -1.63 31.52 5.30
N GLU A 4 -2.23 31.51 5.01
CA GLU A 4 -2.34 30.96 3.83
C GLU A 4 -1.44 29.94 3.43
N THR A 5 -0.45 30.13 3.74
CA THR A 5 0.67 29.42 3.28
C THR A 5 0.62 27.95 3.57
N PRO A 6 0.10 27.42 4.68
CA PRO A 6 0.05 26.00 4.89
C PRO A 6 -0.69 25.25 3.79
N ASN A 7 -1.80 25.81 3.34
CA ASN A 7 -2.56 25.16 2.28
C ASN A 7 -1.81 25.20 0.97
N GLU A 8 -1.16 26.31 0.70
CA GLU A 8 -0.36 26.40 -0.50
C GLU A 8 0.73 25.34 -0.52
N GLY A 9 1.40 25.16 0.60
CA GLY A 9 2.45 24.19 0.69
C GLY A 9 1.95 22.77 0.48
N MET A 10 0.75 22.46 0.97
CA MET A 10 0.18 21.13 0.81
C MET A 10 -0.25 20.87 -0.62
N ASP A 11 -0.67 21.89 -1.34
CA ASP A 11 -1.17 21.72 -2.69
C ASP A 11 -0.06 21.77 -3.73
N THR A 12 1.09 22.29 -3.37
CA THR A 12 2.22 22.42 -4.29
C THR A 12 2.98 21.11 -4.36
N PRO A 13 3.21 20.56 -5.55
CA PRO A 13 4.01 19.35 -5.67
C PRO A 13 5.41 19.58 -5.14
N LEU A 14 5.91 18.62 -4.38
CA LEU A 14 7.28 18.65 -3.91
C LEU A 14 8.23 18.23 -5.04
N ALA A 15 9.48 18.64 -4.93
CA ALA A 15 10.48 18.30 -5.93
C ALA A 15 10.63 16.80 -6.10
N ASP A 16 10.38 16.03 -5.02
CA ASP A 16 10.49 14.58 -5.04
C ASP A 16 9.13 13.90 -4.98
N SER A 17 8.06 14.59 -5.35
CA SER A 17 6.74 13.98 -5.36
C SER A 17 6.62 13.01 -6.53
N PHE A 18 5.81 11.98 -6.32
CA PHE A 18 5.59 10.94 -7.31
C PHE A 18 4.20 11.05 -7.89
N SER A 19 4.09 10.74 -9.17
CA SER A 19 2.79 10.63 -9.84
C SER A 19 2.05 9.41 -9.31
N GLU A 20 0.72 9.47 -9.37
CA GLU A 20 -0.09 8.33 -9.01
C GLU A 20 0.19 7.18 -9.95
N ILE A 21 0.14 5.96 -9.39
CA ILE A 21 0.36 4.74 -10.14
C ILE A 21 -0.99 4.11 -10.48
N ARG A 22 -1.06 3.40 -11.58
CA ARG A 22 -2.25 2.65 -11.96
C ARG A 22 -1.95 1.16 -11.83
N LEU A 23 -3.00 0.37 -11.80
CA LEU A 23 -2.87 -1.09 -11.67
C LEU A 23 -2.00 -1.65 -12.78
N GLU A 24 -2.12 -1.14 -14.00
CA GLU A 24 -1.33 -1.59 -15.13
C GLU A 24 0.17 -1.32 -14.96
N ASP A 25 0.53 -0.37 -14.10
CA ASP A 25 1.92 0.00 -13.88
C ASP A 25 2.60 -0.85 -12.81
N LEU A 26 1.85 -1.71 -12.14
CA LEU A 26 2.41 -2.61 -11.12
C LEU A 26 3.19 -3.72 -11.80
N SER A 27 4.09 -4.35 -11.03
CA SER A 27 4.78 -5.54 -11.50
C SER A 27 3.77 -6.65 -11.82
N PRO A 28 4.15 -7.61 -12.69
CA PRO A 28 3.22 -8.69 -13.03
C PRO A 28 2.73 -9.46 -11.81
N ASP A 29 3.58 -9.68 -10.82
CA ASP A 29 3.19 -10.40 -9.62
C ASP A 29 2.13 -9.66 -8.83
N LEU A 30 2.29 -8.34 -8.69
CA LEU A 30 1.31 -7.53 -7.98
C LEU A 30 0.00 -7.42 -8.76
N ARG A 31 0.08 -7.32 -10.10
CA ARG A 31 -1.14 -7.32 -10.90
C ARG A 31 -1.91 -8.61 -10.73
N THR A 32 -1.21 -9.74 -10.72
CA THR A 32 -1.85 -11.03 -10.50
C THR A 32 -2.50 -11.10 -9.13
N ALA A 33 -1.84 -10.56 -8.11
CA ALA A 33 -2.41 -10.51 -6.76
C ALA A 33 -3.70 -9.70 -6.75
N CYS A 34 -3.71 -8.56 -7.41
CA CYS A 34 -4.91 -7.73 -7.50
C CYS A 34 -6.04 -8.44 -8.24
N GLU A 35 -5.73 -9.16 -9.30
CA GLU A 35 -6.72 -9.93 -10.03
C GLU A 35 -7.35 -11.00 -9.14
N ARG A 36 -6.51 -11.70 -8.36
CA ARG A 36 -7.02 -12.72 -7.43
C ARG A 36 -7.93 -12.11 -6.38
N ALA A 37 -7.61 -10.89 -5.95
CA ALA A 37 -8.41 -10.19 -4.95
C ALA A 37 -9.69 -9.58 -5.55
N GLY A 38 -9.84 -9.63 -6.88
CA GLY A 38 -11.00 -9.07 -7.55
C GLY A 38 -10.95 -7.56 -7.69
N TRP A 39 -9.78 -6.97 -7.69
CA TRP A 39 -9.63 -5.52 -7.79
C TRP A 39 -9.51 -5.10 -9.26
N PRO A 40 -10.49 -4.37 -9.80
CA PRO A 40 -10.43 -3.94 -11.19
C PRO A 40 -9.48 -2.77 -11.40
N SER A 41 -9.19 -2.02 -10.34
CA SER A 41 -8.31 -0.86 -10.40
C SER A 41 -7.83 -0.54 -9.00
N LEU A 42 -6.83 0.34 -8.90
CA LEU A 42 -6.40 0.84 -7.60
C LEU A 42 -7.34 1.96 -7.16
N VAL A 43 -7.67 1.95 -5.87
CA VAL A 43 -8.44 3.07 -5.28
C VAL A 43 -7.49 4.25 -5.03
N PRO A 44 -8.03 5.48 -4.85
CA PRO A 44 -7.17 6.66 -4.78
C PRO A 44 -6.04 6.61 -3.76
N VAL A 45 -6.31 6.08 -2.56
CA VAL A 45 -5.27 6.02 -1.52
C VAL A 45 -4.14 5.08 -1.93
N GLN A 46 -4.46 3.98 -2.62
CA GLN A 46 -3.46 3.06 -3.13
C GLN A 46 -2.63 3.72 -4.23
N ALA A 47 -3.31 4.35 -5.18
CA ALA A 47 -2.64 4.98 -6.31
C ALA A 47 -1.64 6.04 -5.86
N LYS A 48 -1.96 6.78 -4.79
CA LYS A 48 -1.08 7.82 -4.26
C LYS A 48 0.04 7.28 -3.40
N ALA A 49 -0.25 6.32 -2.53
CA ALA A 49 0.70 5.89 -1.50
C ALA A 49 1.74 4.90 -2.02
N ILE A 50 1.35 4.02 -2.93
CA ILE A 50 2.23 2.93 -3.38
C ILE A 50 3.55 3.44 -3.95
N PRO A 51 3.58 4.48 -4.80
CA PRO A 51 4.87 4.95 -5.33
C PRO A 51 5.87 5.34 -4.26
N TYR A 52 5.40 6.01 -3.20
CA TYR A 52 6.28 6.42 -2.10
C TYR A 52 6.80 5.20 -1.34
N LEU A 53 5.93 4.25 -1.06
CA LEU A 53 6.30 3.05 -0.32
C LEU A 53 7.26 2.16 -1.12
N LEU A 54 7.07 2.07 -2.42
CA LEU A 54 7.99 1.33 -3.28
C LEU A 54 9.36 2.01 -3.36
N SER A 55 9.43 3.29 -3.07
CA SER A 55 10.67 4.08 -3.07
C SER A 55 11.31 4.17 -1.69
N ASP A 56 10.91 3.30 -0.77
CA ASP A 56 11.47 3.21 0.58
C ASP A 56 11.24 4.47 1.42
N ARG A 57 10.16 5.17 1.16
CA ARG A 57 9.78 6.35 1.95
C ARG A 57 8.89 5.94 3.12
N ASP A 58 9.10 6.60 4.24
CA ASP A 58 8.15 6.54 5.34
C ASP A 58 7.00 7.48 5.01
N VAL A 59 5.77 7.01 5.22
CA VAL A 59 4.60 7.81 4.88
C VAL A 59 3.58 7.76 6.01
N MET A 60 2.84 8.84 6.13
CA MET A 60 1.66 8.88 6.98
C MET A 60 0.45 9.02 6.06
N ILE A 61 -0.46 8.05 6.16
CA ILE A 61 -1.64 8.02 5.30
C ILE A 61 -2.86 8.26 6.16
N GLN A 62 -3.59 9.33 5.84
CA GLN A 62 -4.84 9.62 6.51
C GLN A 62 -5.96 9.50 5.50
N SER A 63 -6.87 8.58 5.78
CA SER A 63 -7.98 8.27 4.90
C SER A 63 -9.05 7.59 5.72
N ARG A 64 -10.29 7.71 5.29
CA ARG A 64 -11.40 7.14 6.08
C ARG A 64 -11.41 5.62 6.00
N THR A 65 -12.09 5.00 6.95
CA THR A 65 -12.29 3.57 7.02
C THR A 65 -12.93 3.05 5.74
N GLY A 66 -12.44 1.92 5.26
CA GLY A 66 -12.98 1.32 4.03
C GLY A 66 -12.45 1.94 2.75
N SER A 67 -11.43 2.80 2.83
CA SER A 67 -10.88 3.48 1.66
C SER A 67 -9.84 2.65 0.91
N GLY A 68 -9.42 1.50 1.44
CA GLY A 68 -8.41 0.66 0.79
C GLY A 68 -7.01 0.85 1.33
N LYS A 69 -6.85 1.41 2.53
CA LYS A 69 -5.52 1.64 3.12
C LYS A 69 -4.72 0.36 3.28
N THR A 70 -5.38 -0.75 3.58
CA THR A 70 -4.69 -2.03 3.78
C THR A 70 -3.94 -2.44 2.53
N GLY A 71 -4.57 -2.36 1.36
CA GLY A 71 -3.89 -2.66 0.10
C GLY A 71 -2.77 -1.70 -0.21
N ALA A 72 -2.89 -0.46 0.24
CA ALA A 72 -1.86 0.55 -0.02
C ALA A 72 -0.52 0.17 0.58
N TYR A 73 -0.50 -0.53 1.72
CA TYR A 73 0.77 -0.99 2.30
C TYR A 73 1.05 -2.46 2.03
N LEU A 74 0.05 -3.31 1.89
CA LEU A 74 0.31 -4.74 1.64
C LEU A 74 0.98 -4.97 0.29
N LEU A 75 0.57 -4.26 -0.75
CA LEU A 75 1.17 -4.44 -2.07
C LEU A 75 2.65 -4.09 -2.09
N PRO A 76 3.08 -2.92 -1.57
CA PRO A 76 4.51 -2.64 -1.48
C PRO A 76 5.27 -3.64 -0.61
N ILE A 77 4.68 -4.09 0.50
CA ILE A 77 5.31 -5.11 1.33
C ILE A 77 5.56 -6.37 0.51
N MET A 78 4.57 -6.84 -0.22
CA MET A 78 4.73 -8.04 -1.05
C MET A 78 5.86 -7.87 -2.05
N GLN A 79 5.98 -6.70 -2.65
CA GLN A 79 7.03 -6.42 -3.63
C GLN A 79 8.42 -6.49 -3.00
N LYS A 80 8.55 -6.13 -1.74
CA LYS A 80 9.83 -6.00 -1.06
C LYS A 80 10.29 -7.27 -0.34
N ILE A 81 9.39 -8.22 -0.14
CA ILE A 81 9.74 -9.46 0.56
C ILE A 81 10.76 -10.24 -0.28
N ASP A 82 11.81 -10.70 0.40
CA ASP A 82 12.82 -11.56 -0.19
C ASP A 82 12.44 -13.02 0.10
N LEU A 83 12.00 -13.74 -0.93
CA LEU A 83 11.54 -15.12 -0.80
C LEU A 83 12.66 -16.09 -0.40
N GLN A 84 13.92 -15.66 -0.53
CA GLN A 84 15.05 -16.49 -0.13
C GLN A 84 15.27 -16.49 1.38
N LYS A 85 14.65 -15.56 2.10
CA LYS A 85 14.83 -15.42 3.53
C LYS A 85 13.63 -16.00 4.27
N ASN A 86 13.92 -16.88 5.25
CA ASN A 86 12.87 -17.49 6.06
C ASN A 86 12.81 -16.82 7.43
N VAL A 87 12.53 -15.53 7.44
CA VAL A 87 12.44 -14.71 8.63
C VAL A 87 11.27 -13.74 8.47
N VAL A 88 10.81 -13.20 9.58
CA VAL A 88 9.80 -12.13 9.55
C VAL A 88 10.44 -10.90 8.94
N GLN A 89 9.85 -10.38 7.87
CA GLN A 89 10.37 -9.23 7.13
C GLN A 89 9.45 -8.02 7.19
N ALA A 90 8.20 -8.22 7.59
CA ALA A 90 7.25 -7.12 7.73
C ALA A 90 6.36 -7.40 8.93
N LEU A 91 6.00 -6.34 9.63
CA LEU A 91 5.13 -6.43 10.80
C LEU A 91 4.08 -5.33 10.70
N VAL A 92 2.81 -5.74 10.84
CA VAL A 92 1.69 -4.79 10.80
C VAL A 92 1.06 -4.76 12.20
N LEU A 93 1.05 -3.58 12.79
CA LEU A 93 0.45 -3.37 14.11
C LEU A 93 -0.90 -2.71 13.95
N VAL A 94 -1.89 -3.24 14.65
CA VAL A 94 -3.27 -2.74 14.60
C VAL A 94 -3.83 -2.65 16.02
N PRO A 95 -4.83 -1.80 16.25
CA PRO A 95 -5.32 -1.55 17.60
C PRO A 95 -6.28 -2.63 18.13
N THR A 96 -6.88 -3.47 17.28
CA THR A 96 -7.87 -4.44 17.74
C THR A 96 -7.66 -5.78 17.07
N ARG A 97 -8.20 -6.83 17.72
CA ARG A 97 -8.16 -8.17 17.16
C ARG A 97 -8.99 -8.26 15.87
N GLU A 98 -10.13 -7.59 15.83
CA GLU A 98 -11.00 -7.60 14.66
C GLU A 98 -10.26 -7.05 13.45
N LEU A 99 -9.54 -5.95 13.63
CA LEU A 99 -8.78 -5.36 12.55
C LEU A 99 -7.62 -6.26 12.14
N ALA A 100 -6.98 -6.92 13.10
CA ALA A 100 -5.92 -7.88 12.78
C ALA A 100 -6.45 -9.01 11.90
N LEU A 101 -7.64 -9.53 12.21
CA LEU A 101 -8.25 -10.57 11.38
C LEU A 101 -8.55 -10.06 9.97
N GLN A 102 -9.06 -8.85 9.84
CA GLN A 102 -9.35 -8.27 8.53
C GLN A 102 -8.09 -8.12 7.70
N VAL A 103 -7.03 -7.59 8.29
CA VAL A 103 -5.76 -7.43 7.58
C VAL A 103 -5.19 -8.78 7.20
N SER A 104 -5.25 -9.75 8.10
CA SER A 104 -4.75 -11.09 7.83
C SER A 104 -5.51 -11.73 6.67
N GLN A 105 -6.84 -11.60 6.64
CA GLN A 105 -7.65 -12.15 5.57
C GLN A 105 -7.32 -11.52 4.23
N GLU A 106 -7.13 -10.21 4.22
CA GLU A 106 -6.77 -9.52 2.98
C GLU A 106 -5.39 -9.93 2.51
N ALA A 107 -4.44 -10.06 3.44
CA ALA A 107 -3.09 -10.53 3.12
C ALA A 107 -3.13 -11.95 2.54
N LEU A 108 -3.92 -12.84 3.12
CA LEU A 108 -4.06 -14.20 2.61
C LEU A 108 -4.63 -14.22 1.20
N MET A 109 -5.61 -13.35 0.93
CA MET A 109 -6.22 -13.27 -0.38
C MET A 109 -5.20 -12.79 -1.43
N LEU A 110 -4.42 -11.78 -1.10
CA LEU A 110 -3.42 -11.25 -2.02
C LEU A 110 -2.26 -12.20 -2.25
N THR A 111 -1.88 -12.98 -1.23
CA THR A 111 -0.73 -13.86 -1.32
C THR A 111 -1.07 -15.29 -1.72
N ALA A 112 -2.35 -15.60 -1.95
CA ALA A 112 -2.79 -16.94 -2.33
C ALA A 112 -2.06 -17.38 -3.58
N GLY A 113 -1.56 -18.63 -3.57
CA GLY A 113 -0.82 -19.18 -4.70
C GLY A 113 0.61 -18.69 -4.81
N THR A 114 1.08 -17.88 -3.88
CA THR A 114 2.48 -17.45 -3.84
C THR A 114 3.23 -18.19 -2.74
N GLN A 115 4.55 -17.96 -2.66
CA GLN A 115 5.38 -18.52 -1.60
C GLN A 115 5.40 -17.63 -0.36
N LEU A 116 4.71 -16.50 -0.37
CA LEU A 116 4.65 -15.61 0.78
C LEU A 116 3.82 -16.23 1.90
N ARG A 117 4.29 -16.07 3.13
CA ARG A 117 3.62 -16.55 4.33
C ARG A 117 3.17 -15.36 5.18
N THR A 118 1.98 -15.47 5.68
CA THR A 118 1.46 -14.45 6.59
C THR A 118 1.27 -15.02 7.99
#